data_b31b62a5257e9a1eaad1a08c22d58bc6
#
_entry.id   b31b62a5257e9a1eaad1a08c22d58bc6
#
_cell.length_a   1.000
_cell.length_b   1.000
_cell.length_c   1.000
_cell.angle_alpha   90.00
_cell.angle_beta   90.00
_cell.angle_gamma   90.00
#
_symmetry.space_group_name_H-M   'P 1'
#
loop_
_entity.id
_entity.type
_entity.pdbx_description
1 polymer ?
#
loop_
_entity_poly.entity_id
_entity_poly.type
_entity_poly.pdbx_seq_one_letter_code
_entity_poly.pdbx_strand_id
1 'polypeptide(L)'
;MKRVIGLSALLIIYATAFVAGIFLFMLFERLGVNVYISILLADVIATVIVWASGVILRTASAYDPYWSLQTLAIYLCLLFKYQNWHVGTILLLVVISLYSFRLTLNFILGFHSLKYVDWRYKMLKEKTGKFYQVVNLLGICMFPTLVVYAATLPVIAYASITTFSLLDIIGLSIVVLGVLLELIADIQMKKFVKQRTDRSQVLDKGLWRYSRHPNYLGEISIWFGVALTLIISHFNYWYFIAGAVINLLMFLFISIPMEENHFKGYKPDYEQYKKDTHMLLILPKKK
;
A
#
# COMPACT_ATOMS: atom_id res chain seq x y z
N MET A 1 9.17 8.36 -25.14
CA MET A 1 7.78 8.39 -25.64
C MET A 1 6.86 7.38 -24.95
N LYS A 2 7.09 6.05 -25.00
CA LYS A 2 6.20 5.02 -24.39
C LYS A 2 5.98 5.17 -22.87
N ARG A 3 7.01 5.59 -22.12
CA ARG A 3 6.93 5.84 -20.66
C ARG A 3 6.01 7.02 -20.33
N VAL A 4 6.17 8.15 -21.01
CA VAL A 4 5.35 9.36 -20.78
C VAL A 4 3.89 9.08 -21.11
N ILE A 5 3.61 8.47 -22.28
CA ILE A 5 2.24 8.08 -22.67
C ILE A 5 1.61 7.16 -21.61
N GLY A 6 2.37 6.18 -21.10
CA GLY A 6 1.88 5.27 -20.07
C GLY A 6 1.55 5.99 -18.75
N LEU A 7 2.42 6.89 -18.27
CA LEU A 7 2.18 7.65 -17.06
C LEU A 7 1.01 8.64 -17.22
N SER A 8 0.88 9.30 -18.39
CA SER A 8 -0.27 10.16 -18.69
C SER A 8 -1.58 9.37 -18.71
N ALA A 9 -1.58 8.16 -19.28
CA ALA A 9 -2.77 7.29 -19.25
C ALA A 9 -3.15 6.91 -17.81
N LEU A 10 -2.19 6.53 -16.96
CA LEU A 10 -2.44 6.24 -15.55
C LEU A 10 -2.97 7.45 -14.80
N LEU A 11 -2.44 8.65 -15.05
CA LEU A 11 -2.92 9.90 -14.45
C LEU A 11 -4.39 10.16 -14.81
N ILE A 12 -4.77 9.98 -16.08
CA ILE A 12 -6.16 10.15 -16.54
C ILE A 12 -7.07 9.11 -15.86
N ILE A 13 -6.64 7.84 -15.79
CA ILE A 13 -7.42 6.78 -15.13
C ILE A 13 -7.69 7.14 -13.66
N TYR A 14 -6.65 7.57 -12.93
CA TYR A 14 -6.81 7.91 -11.51
C TYR A 14 -7.63 9.17 -11.30
N ALA A 15 -7.44 10.20 -12.14
CA ALA A 15 -8.29 11.39 -12.08
C ALA A 15 -9.77 11.00 -12.30
N THR A 16 -10.07 10.16 -13.28
CA THR A 16 -11.42 9.66 -13.54
C THR A 16 -11.96 8.85 -12.36
N ALA A 17 -11.16 7.92 -11.82
CA ALA A 17 -11.58 7.07 -10.70
C ALA A 17 -11.83 7.90 -9.43
N PHE A 18 -10.96 8.86 -9.10
CA PHE A 18 -11.13 9.73 -7.93
C PHE A 18 -12.29 10.68 -8.07
N VAL A 19 -12.49 11.30 -9.25
CA VAL A 19 -13.66 12.17 -9.50
C VAL A 19 -14.95 11.36 -9.37
N ALA A 20 -15.02 10.18 -9.97
CA ALA A 20 -16.18 9.29 -9.83
C ALA A 20 -16.38 8.86 -8.36
N GLY A 21 -15.30 8.52 -7.65
CA GLY A 21 -15.34 8.15 -6.24
C GLY A 21 -15.86 9.28 -5.36
N ILE A 22 -15.38 10.51 -5.53
CA ILE A 22 -15.86 11.69 -4.79
C ILE A 22 -17.34 11.94 -5.09
N PHE A 23 -17.75 11.89 -6.35
CA PHE A 23 -19.14 12.08 -6.72
C PHE A 23 -20.06 11.02 -6.07
N LEU A 24 -19.66 9.75 -6.11
CA LEU A 24 -20.42 8.65 -5.52
C LEU A 24 -20.46 8.74 -3.99
N PHE A 25 -19.35 9.09 -3.35
CA PHE A 25 -19.31 9.35 -1.92
C PHE A 25 -20.34 10.42 -1.53
N MET A 26 -20.34 11.57 -2.22
CA MET A 26 -21.31 12.64 -1.98
C MET A 26 -22.76 12.21 -2.24
N LEU A 27 -22.99 11.39 -3.26
CA LEU A 27 -24.31 10.84 -3.58
C LEU A 27 -24.80 9.91 -2.46
N PHE A 28 -24.00 8.95 -2.02
CA PHE A 28 -24.37 8.01 -0.95
C PHE A 28 -24.65 8.72 0.37
N GLU A 29 -23.87 9.73 0.71
CA GLU A 29 -24.14 10.54 1.88
C GLU A 29 -25.46 11.33 1.80
N ARG A 30 -25.78 11.91 0.65
CA ARG A 30 -27.06 12.56 0.43
C ARG A 30 -28.25 11.60 0.56
N LEU A 31 -28.03 10.32 0.27
CA LEU A 31 -29.00 9.25 0.48
C LEU A 31 -29.05 8.74 1.92
N GLY A 32 -28.30 9.35 2.85
CA GLY A 32 -28.29 8.99 4.28
C GLY A 32 -27.45 7.75 4.59
N VAL A 33 -26.60 7.29 3.67
CA VAL A 33 -25.70 6.17 3.93
C VAL A 33 -24.57 6.61 4.89
N ASN A 34 -24.22 5.74 5.84
CA ASN A 34 -23.14 6.00 6.79
C ASN A 34 -21.81 6.30 6.07
N VAL A 35 -21.02 7.24 6.59
CA VAL A 35 -19.75 7.71 5.98
C VAL A 35 -18.79 6.59 5.64
N TYR A 36 -18.62 5.61 6.53
CA TYR A 36 -17.72 4.46 6.29
C TYR A 36 -18.21 3.62 5.11
N ILE A 37 -19.50 3.32 5.04
CA ILE A 37 -20.11 2.55 3.95
C ILE A 37 -20.06 3.35 2.65
N SER A 38 -20.33 4.66 2.70
CA SER A 38 -20.27 5.54 1.52
C SER A 38 -18.87 5.56 0.89
N ILE A 39 -17.82 5.65 1.71
CA ILE A 39 -16.43 5.60 1.26
C ILE A 39 -16.11 4.22 0.70
N LEU A 40 -16.48 3.14 1.40
CA LEU A 40 -16.25 1.77 0.92
C LEU A 40 -16.86 1.54 -0.48
N LEU A 41 -18.12 1.90 -0.66
CA LEU A 41 -18.82 1.73 -1.95
C LEU A 41 -18.19 2.58 -3.05
N ALA A 42 -17.84 3.82 -2.75
CA ALA A 42 -17.17 4.72 -3.68
C ALA A 42 -15.80 4.18 -4.10
N ASP A 43 -15.01 3.66 -3.17
CA ASP A 43 -13.68 3.10 -3.41
C ASP A 43 -13.74 1.77 -4.18
N VAL A 44 -14.71 0.90 -3.87
CA VAL A 44 -14.99 -0.31 -4.66
C VAL A 44 -15.29 0.04 -6.12
N ILE A 45 -16.14 1.04 -6.37
CA ILE A 45 -16.49 1.45 -7.74
C ILE A 45 -15.27 2.10 -8.43
N ALA A 46 -14.52 2.94 -7.73
CA ALA A 46 -13.28 3.52 -8.26
C ALA A 46 -12.25 2.42 -8.62
N THR A 47 -12.12 1.38 -7.80
CA THR A 47 -11.30 0.20 -8.08
C THR A 47 -11.76 -0.54 -9.33
N VAL A 48 -13.08 -0.70 -9.53
CA VAL A 48 -13.63 -1.31 -10.75
C VAL A 48 -13.30 -0.47 -11.98
N ILE A 49 -13.33 0.86 -11.89
CA ILE A 49 -12.93 1.76 -13.00
C ILE A 49 -11.45 1.55 -13.35
N VAL A 50 -10.56 1.48 -12.34
CA VAL A 50 -9.13 1.24 -12.55
C VAL A 50 -8.89 -0.14 -13.17
N TRP A 51 -9.55 -1.18 -12.66
CA TRP A 51 -9.49 -2.53 -13.23
C TRP A 51 -9.97 -2.56 -14.69
N ALA A 52 -11.16 -2.00 -14.99
CA ALA A 52 -11.72 -1.97 -16.33
C ALA A 52 -10.79 -1.24 -17.32
N SER A 53 -10.21 -0.12 -16.88
CA SER A 53 -9.19 0.61 -17.65
C SER A 53 -7.96 -0.24 -17.90
N GLY A 54 -7.50 -1.00 -16.89
CA GLY A 54 -6.40 -1.96 -17.03
C GLY A 54 -6.70 -3.08 -18.02
N VAL A 55 -7.94 -3.59 -18.05
CA VAL A 55 -8.40 -4.59 -19.04
C VAL A 55 -8.35 -4.01 -20.46
N ILE A 56 -8.85 -2.78 -20.67
CA ILE A 56 -8.82 -2.08 -21.96
C ILE A 56 -7.37 -1.87 -22.42
N LEU A 57 -6.49 -1.43 -21.53
CA LEU A 57 -5.07 -1.20 -21.80
C LEU A 57 -4.22 -2.49 -21.81
N ARG A 58 -4.83 -3.64 -21.52
CA ARG A 58 -4.19 -4.97 -21.43
C ARG A 58 -3.03 -5.02 -20.45
N THR A 59 -3.19 -4.36 -19.30
CA THR A 59 -2.21 -4.34 -18.21
C THR A 59 -2.89 -4.43 -16.84
N ALA A 60 -2.35 -5.25 -15.93
CA ALA A 60 -2.77 -5.26 -14.54
C ALA A 60 -2.03 -4.19 -13.70
N SER A 61 -0.88 -3.68 -14.21
CA SER A 61 -0.08 -2.66 -13.52
C SER A 61 -0.77 -1.28 -13.43
N ALA A 62 -1.97 -1.13 -14.00
CA ALA A 62 -2.79 0.05 -13.78
C ALA A 62 -3.22 0.20 -12.30
N TYR A 63 -3.27 -0.89 -11.55
CA TYR A 63 -3.63 -0.86 -10.14
C TYR A 63 -2.45 -0.56 -9.20
N ASP A 64 -1.20 -0.85 -9.60
CA ASP A 64 -0.02 -0.81 -8.72
C ASP A 64 0.15 0.51 -7.93
N PRO A 65 0.06 1.71 -8.51
CA PRO A 65 0.12 2.96 -7.74
C PRO A 65 -1.24 3.43 -7.19
N TYR A 66 -2.36 2.82 -7.59
CA TYR A 66 -3.68 3.27 -7.14
C TYR A 66 -3.86 3.14 -5.63
N TRP A 67 -3.57 1.98 -5.07
CA TRP A 67 -3.77 1.71 -3.65
C TRP A 67 -2.92 2.61 -2.74
N SER A 68 -1.76 3.10 -3.20
CA SER A 68 -0.93 4.03 -2.42
C SER A 68 -1.52 5.45 -2.35
N LEU A 69 -2.38 5.83 -3.29
CA LEU A 69 -3.06 7.12 -3.33
C LEU A 69 -4.44 7.11 -2.68
N GLN A 70 -5.03 5.93 -2.52
CA GLN A 70 -6.38 5.71 -2.00
C GLN A 70 -6.61 6.43 -0.66
N THR A 71 -5.79 6.12 0.35
CA THR A 71 -5.92 6.71 1.69
C THR A 71 -5.77 8.23 1.67
N LEU A 72 -4.82 8.75 0.90
CA LEU A 72 -4.61 10.20 0.77
C LEU A 72 -5.84 10.89 0.14
N ALA A 73 -6.40 10.31 -0.92
CA ALA A 73 -7.58 10.85 -1.59
C ALA A 73 -8.82 10.84 -0.66
N ILE A 74 -9.03 9.74 0.06
CA ILE A 74 -10.11 9.61 1.06
C ILE A 74 -9.94 10.68 2.14
N TYR A 75 -8.73 10.81 2.71
CA TYR A 75 -8.48 11.73 3.80
C TYR A 75 -8.65 13.19 3.38
N LEU A 76 -8.11 13.59 2.23
CA LEU A 76 -8.32 14.93 1.69
C LEU A 76 -9.81 15.24 1.49
N CYS A 77 -10.57 14.31 0.89
CA CYS A 77 -12.01 14.47 0.69
C CYS A 77 -12.73 14.73 2.02
N LEU A 78 -12.38 14.00 3.09
CA LEU A 78 -12.99 14.16 4.41
C LEU A 78 -12.58 15.45 5.10
N LEU A 79 -11.31 15.89 4.99
CA LEU A 79 -10.86 17.17 5.55
C LEU A 79 -11.59 18.35 4.91
N PHE A 80 -11.78 18.31 3.59
CA PHE A 80 -12.60 19.33 2.89
C PHE A 80 -14.08 19.25 3.27
N LYS A 81 -14.60 18.06 3.48
CA LYS A 81 -16.00 17.88 3.94
C LYS A 81 -16.22 18.43 5.34
N TYR A 82 -15.37 18.06 6.29
CA TYR A 82 -15.53 18.43 7.70
C TYR A 82 -14.94 19.81 8.02
N GLN A 83 -14.18 20.41 7.10
CA GLN A 83 -13.43 21.67 7.32
C GLN A 83 -12.57 21.62 8.57
N ASN A 84 -12.01 20.45 8.87
CA ASN A 84 -11.30 20.17 10.10
C ASN A 84 -9.77 20.22 9.91
N TRP A 85 -9.19 21.42 10.05
CA TRP A 85 -7.79 21.74 9.77
C TRP A 85 -6.98 22.02 11.04
N HIS A 86 -7.19 21.29 12.13
CA HIS A 86 -6.36 21.46 13.32
C HIS A 86 -5.00 20.75 13.17
N VAL A 87 -4.08 21.01 14.12
CA VAL A 87 -2.69 20.52 14.07
C VAL A 87 -2.61 19.02 13.85
N GLY A 88 -3.42 18.22 14.56
CA GLY A 88 -3.39 16.75 14.44
C GLY A 88 -3.79 16.27 13.05
N THR A 89 -4.86 16.82 12.47
CA THR A 89 -5.31 16.46 11.12
C THR A 89 -4.27 16.87 10.05
N ILE A 90 -3.62 18.03 10.23
CA ILE A 90 -2.55 18.47 9.33
C ILE A 90 -1.32 17.55 9.45
N LEU A 91 -0.90 17.19 10.67
CA LEU A 91 0.23 16.27 10.87
C LEU A 91 -0.05 14.90 10.26
N LEU A 92 -1.25 14.36 10.47
CA LEU A 92 -1.65 13.08 9.86
C LEU A 92 -1.67 13.20 8.33
N LEU A 93 -2.15 14.32 7.77
CA LEU A 93 -2.10 14.56 6.33
C LEU A 93 -0.67 14.57 5.80
N VAL A 94 0.25 15.20 6.50
CA VAL A 94 1.67 15.26 6.11
C VAL A 94 2.26 13.85 6.06
N VAL A 95 2.09 13.03 7.11
CA VAL A 95 2.70 11.69 7.14
C VAL A 95 2.07 10.74 6.12
N ILE A 96 0.74 10.81 5.89
CA ILE A 96 0.06 10.04 4.83
C ILE A 96 0.53 10.50 3.45
N SER A 97 0.73 11.82 3.25
CA SER A 97 1.26 12.36 2.00
C SER A 97 2.69 11.86 1.74
N LEU A 98 3.55 11.84 2.75
CA LEU A 98 4.91 11.27 2.64
C LEU A 98 4.90 9.80 2.24
N TYR A 99 4.04 9.00 2.87
CA TYR A 99 3.82 7.60 2.51
C TYR A 99 3.37 7.42 1.05
N SER A 100 2.28 8.09 0.67
CA SER A 100 1.69 8.00 -0.67
C SER A 100 2.67 8.49 -1.75
N PHE A 101 3.35 9.62 -1.51
CA PHE A 101 4.33 10.18 -2.42
C PHE A 101 5.52 9.24 -2.61
N ARG A 102 6.07 8.69 -1.54
CA ARG A 102 7.20 7.77 -1.61
C ARG A 102 6.87 6.52 -2.44
N LEU A 103 5.72 5.87 -2.17
CA LEU A 103 5.30 4.68 -2.92
C LEU A 103 5.07 5.00 -4.40
N THR A 104 4.33 6.07 -4.67
CA THR A 104 4.05 6.51 -6.05
C THR A 104 5.34 6.86 -6.80
N LEU A 105 6.27 7.58 -6.14
CA LEU A 105 7.58 7.89 -6.72
C LEU A 105 8.40 6.62 -6.98
N ASN A 106 8.37 5.65 -6.05
CA ASN A 106 9.05 4.36 -6.23
C ASN A 106 8.53 3.63 -7.46
N PHE A 107 7.22 3.61 -7.66
CA PHE A 107 6.59 3.08 -8.88
C PHE A 107 7.01 3.86 -10.13
N ILE A 108 6.87 5.19 -10.13
CA ILE A 108 7.21 6.04 -11.29
C ILE A 108 8.67 5.83 -11.71
N LEU A 109 9.61 5.74 -10.77
CA LEU A 109 11.02 5.52 -11.07
C LEU A 109 11.29 4.15 -11.70
N GLY A 110 10.55 3.11 -11.28
CA GLY A 110 10.61 1.76 -11.84
C GLY A 110 9.77 1.54 -13.11
N PHE A 111 8.88 2.46 -13.44
CA PHE A 111 7.95 2.30 -14.54
C PHE A 111 8.62 2.50 -15.90
N HIS A 112 8.55 1.49 -16.76
CA HIS A 112 9.10 1.54 -18.13
C HIS A 112 8.00 1.73 -19.19
N SER A 113 6.91 0.99 -19.09
CA SER A 113 5.76 1.08 -20.00
C SER A 113 4.58 0.26 -19.46
N LEU A 114 3.37 0.50 -19.98
CA LEU A 114 2.18 -0.32 -19.71
C LEU A 114 2.31 -1.78 -20.17
N LYS A 115 3.26 -2.08 -21.07
CA LYS A 115 3.52 -3.46 -21.55
C LYS A 115 4.33 -4.30 -20.56
N TYR A 116 4.98 -3.67 -19.60
CA TYR A 116 5.66 -4.40 -18.53
C TYR A 116 4.64 -5.04 -17.61
N VAL A 117 4.75 -6.34 -17.42
CA VAL A 117 3.86 -7.13 -16.55
C VAL A 117 4.68 -7.66 -15.39
N ASP A 118 4.27 -7.37 -14.17
CA ASP A 118 4.85 -7.91 -12.95
C ASP A 118 4.78 -9.45 -12.98
N TRP A 119 5.80 -10.12 -12.46
CA TRP A 119 5.91 -11.59 -12.46
C TRP A 119 4.72 -12.24 -11.73
N ARG A 120 4.17 -11.63 -10.70
CA ARG A 120 2.99 -12.12 -9.95
C ARG A 120 1.77 -12.22 -10.86
N TYR A 121 1.53 -11.19 -11.66
CA TYR A 121 0.39 -11.15 -12.59
C TYR A 121 0.56 -12.13 -13.73
N LYS A 122 1.81 -12.29 -14.21
CA LYS A 122 2.12 -13.31 -15.23
C LYS A 122 1.86 -14.71 -14.67
N MET A 123 2.36 -15.04 -13.48
CA MET A 123 2.15 -16.31 -12.81
C MET A 123 0.64 -16.59 -12.59
N LEU A 124 -0.12 -15.61 -12.11
CA LEU A 124 -1.56 -15.76 -11.92
C LEU A 124 -2.28 -16.00 -13.23
N LYS A 125 -1.91 -15.26 -14.29
CA LYS A 125 -2.49 -15.45 -15.63
C LYS A 125 -2.23 -16.86 -16.18
N GLU A 126 -1.02 -17.38 -16.02
CA GLU A 126 -0.65 -18.74 -16.44
C GLU A 126 -1.44 -19.81 -15.64
N LYS A 127 -1.61 -19.61 -14.33
CA LYS A 127 -2.34 -20.55 -13.47
C LYS A 127 -3.85 -20.55 -13.69
N THR A 128 -4.45 -19.40 -14.00
CA THR A 128 -5.92 -19.25 -14.02
C THR A 128 -6.52 -19.20 -15.42
N GLY A 129 -5.70 -19.06 -16.46
CA GLY A 129 -6.13 -19.12 -17.86
C GLY A 129 -7.32 -18.20 -18.17
N LYS A 130 -8.43 -18.78 -18.60
CA LYS A 130 -9.67 -18.02 -18.95
C LYS A 130 -10.31 -17.26 -17.78
N PHE A 131 -10.04 -17.65 -16.54
CA PHE A 131 -10.55 -16.98 -15.35
C PHE A 131 -9.68 -15.79 -14.88
N TYR A 132 -8.60 -15.50 -15.59
CA TYR A 132 -7.64 -14.45 -15.19
C TYR A 132 -8.30 -13.11 -14.87
N GLN A 133 -9.27 -12.65 -15.65
CA GLN A 133 -9.88 -11.35 -15.41
C GLN A 133 -10.69 -11.30 -14.10
N VAL A 134 -11.31 -12.40 -13.69
CA VAL A 134 -11.99 -12.50 -12.40
C VAL A 134 -10.94 -12.48 -11.27
N VAL A 135 -9.84 -13.22 -11.42
CA VAL A 135 -8.73 -13.22 -10.44
C VAL A 135 -8.05 -11.86 -10.39
N ASN A 136 -7.90 -11.17 -11.52
CA ASN A 136 -7.37 -9.80 -11.58
C ASN A 136 -8.29 -8.84 -10.80
N LEU A 137 -9.60 -8.87 -11.05
CA LEU A 137 -10.54 -8.02 -10.30
C LEU A 137 -10.52 -8.32 -8.81
N LEU A 138 -10.75 -9.58 -8.43
CA LEU A 138 -10.99 -9.94 -7.02
C LEU A 138 -9.69 -10.05 -6.21
N GLY A 139 -8.63 -10.62 -6.79
CA GLY A 139 -7.38 -10.91 -6.08
C GLY A 139 -6.32 -9.83 -6.22
N ILE A 140 -6.18 -9.20 -7.40
CA ILE A 140 -5.14 -8.20 -7.63
C ILE A 140 -5.63 -6.79 -7.28
N CYS A 141 -6.87 -6.45 -7.62
CA CYS A 141 -7.40 -5.11 -7.40
C CYS A 141 -8.24 -5.02 -6.12
N MET A 142 -9.32 -5.80 -6.00
CA MET A 142 -10.30 -5.65 -4.92
C MET A 142 -9.76 -6.05 -3.56
N PHE A 143 -9.08 -7.20 -3.47
CA PHE A 143 -8.56 -7.67 -2.19
C PHE A 143 -7.59 -6.66 -1.52
N PRO A 144 -6.55 -6.13 -2.20
CA PRO A 144 -5.71 -5.10 -1.59
C PRO A 144 -6.47 -3.79 -1.31
N THR A 145 -7.43 -3.38 -2.17
CA THR A 145 -8.29 -2.23 -1.89
C THR A 145 -9.02 -2.38 -0.55
N LEU A 146 -9.62 -3.55 -0.29
CA LEU A 146 -10.33 -3.80 0.96
C LEU A 146 -9.39 -3.84 2.17
N VAL A 147 -8.17 -4.38 2.02
CA VAL A 147 -7.14 -4.38 3.07
C VAL A 147 -6.72 -2.95 3.40
N VAL A 148 -6.40 -2.13 2.39
CA VAL A 148 -6.02 -0.72 2.57
C VAL A 148 -7.20 0.08 3.11
N TYR A 149 -8.42 -0.16 2.65
CA TYR A 149 -9.61 0.47 3.21
C TYR A 149 -9.76 0.17 4.70
N ALA A 150 -9.63 -1.10 5.11
CA ALA A 150 -9.69 -1.49 6.53
C ALA A 150 -8.60 -0.79 7.35
N ALA A 151 -7.38 -0.67 6.82
CA ALA A 151 -6.28 0.04 7.46
C ALA A 151 -6.47 1.57 7.47
N THR A 152 -7.33 2.12 6.58
CA THR A 152 -7.68 3.55 6.50
C THR A 152 -8.81 3.94 7.47
N LEU A 153 -9.53 2.98 8.09
CA LEU A 153 -10.62 3.30 9.02
C LEU A 153 -10.23 4.27 10.15
N PRO A 154 -9.05 4.15 10.79
CA PRO A 154 -8.59 5.14 11.77
C PRO A 154 -8.48 6.55 11.20
N VAL A 155 -8.03 6.68 9.94
CA VAL A 155 -7.92 7.98 9.24
C VAL A 155 -9.29 8.60 9.02
N ILE A 156 -10.28 7.79 8.62
CA ILE A 156 -11.67 8.21 8.42
C ILE A 156 -12.24 8.74 9.72
N ALA A 157 -12.04 8.02 10.83
CA ALA A 157 -12.50 8.45 12.15
C ALA A 157 -11.79 9.74 12.60
N TYR A 158 -10.46 9.80 12.45
CA TYR A 158 -9.65 10.95 12.87
C TYR A 158 -10.01 12.24 12.12
N ALA A 159 -10.49 12.14 10.89
CA ALA A 159 -10.93 13.30 10.10
C ALA A 159 -12.06 14.12 10.77
N SER A 160 -12.86 13.49 11.64
CA SER A 160 -13.93 14.15 12.39
C SER A 160 -13.54 14.52 13.84
N ILE A 161 -12.36 14.12 14.31
CA ILE A 161 -11.86 14.48 15.64
C ILE A 161 -11.41 15.94 15.62
N THR A 162 -11.86 16.73 16.58
CA THR A 162 -11.58 18.18 16.66
C THR A 162 -10.48 18.53 17.65
N THR A 163 -9.96 17.55 18.39
CA THR A 163 -8.94 17.73 19.42
C THR A 163 -7.63 17.04 19.00
N PHE A 164 -6.52 17.66 19.35
CA PHE A 164 -5.19 17.09 19.21
C PHE A 164 -4.62 16.74 20.58
N SER A 165 -4.09 15.55 20.71
CA SER A 165 -3.36 15.12 21.91
C SER A 165 -1.87 14.97 21.59
N LEU A 166 -0.99 15.31 22.54
CA LEU A 166 0.44 15.03 22.40
C LEU A 166 0.73 13.52 22.26
N LEU A 167 -0.17 12.67 22.74
CA LEU A 167 -0.07 11.21 22.58
C LEU A 167 -0.22 10.77 21.13
N ASP A 168 -0.91 11.53 20.27
CA ASP A 168 -1.05 11.25 18.84
C ASP A 168 0.32 11.25 18.13
N ILE A 169 1.29 12.02 18.67
CA ILE A 169 2.66 12.07 18.16
C ILE A 169 3.34 10.69 18.19
N ILE A 170 2.97 9.83 19.12
CA ILE A 170 3.53 8.46 19.19
C ILE A 170 3.20 7.70 17.91
N GLY A 171 1.92 7.66 17.54
CA GLY A 171 1.48 7.01 16.30
C GLY A 171 2.09 7.64 15.06
N LEU A 172 2.05 8.98 14.97
CA LEU A 172 2.65 9.74 13.86
C LEU A 172 4.15 9.46 13.70
N SER A 173 4.89 9.37 14.82
CA SER A 173 6.32 9.03 14.81
C SER A 173 6.57 7.62 14.28
N ILE A 174 5.73 6.65 14.65
CA ILE A 174 5.81 5.28 14.12
C ILE A 174 5.58 5.28 12.60
N VAL A 175 4.63 6.08 12.09
CA VAL A 175 4.41 6.22 10.64
C VAL A 175 5.68 6.76 9.96
N VAL A 176 6.28 7.84 10.49
CA VAL A 176 7.51 8.42 9.93
C VAL A 176 8.65 7.40 9.92
N LEU A 177 8.87 6.70 11.04
CA LEU A 177 9.90 5.66 11.13
C LEU A 177 9.64 4.50 10.14
N GLY A 178 8.38 4.09 9.96
CA GLY A 178 7.98 3.10 8.96
C GLY A 178 8.29 3.55 7.54
N VAL A 179 7.94 4.79 7.19
CA VAL A 179 8.25 5.38 5.86
C VAL A 179 9.77 5.44 5.61
N LEU A 180 10.55 5.84 6.62
CA LEU A 180 12.01 5.89 6.51
C LEU A 180 12.62 4.50 6.37
N LEU A 181 12.15 3.54 7.16
CA LEU A 181 12.61 2.15 7.09
C LEU A 181 12.39 1.57 5.69
N GLU A 182 11.21 1.75 5.15
CA GLU A 182 10.84 1.29 3.82
C GLU A 182 11.64 1.98 2.73
N LEU A 183 11.83 3.31 2.83
CA LEU A 183 12.65 4.08 1.91
C LEU A 183 14.11 3.58 1.87
N ILE A 184 14.72 3.38 3.04
CA ILE A 184 16.10 2.90 3.14
C ILE A 184 16.21 1.48 2.57
N ALA A 185 15.28 0.59 2.90
CA ALA A 185 15.24 -0.76 2.38
C ALA A 185 15.14 -0.79 0.84
N ASP A 186 14.26 0.01 0.28
CA ASP A 186 14.07 0.13 -1.18
C ASP A 186 15.31 0.70 -1.88
N ILE A 187 15.96 1.71 -1.31
CA ILE A 187 17.20 2.28 -1.84
C ILE A 187 18.31 1.21 -1.85
N GLN A 188 18.45 0.43 -0.76
CA GLN A 188 19.43 -0.66 -0.68
C GLN A 188 19.14 -1.72 -1.74
N MET A 189 17.88 -2.13 -1.90
CA MET A 189 17.48 -3.11 -2.90
C MET A 189 17.72 -2.60 -4.33
N LYS A 190 17.33 -1.36 -4.64
CA LYS A 190 17.59 -0.75 -5.96
C LYS A 190 19.07 -0.67 -6.30
N LYS A 191 19.90 -0.26 -5.32
CA LYS A 191 21.36 -0.22 -5.47
C LYS A 191 21.93 -1.62 -5.76
N PHE A 192 21.49 -2.62 -5.00
CA PHE A 192 21.91 -4.01 -5.21
C PHE A 192 21.49 -4.53 -6.59
N VAL A 193 20.21 -4.35 -6.98
CA VAL A 193 19.71 -4.81 -8.29
C VAL A 193 20.48 -4.16 -9.46
N LYS A 194 20.92 -2.89 -9.30
CA LYS A 194 21.73 -2.19 -10.29
C LYS A 194 23.19 -2.71 -10.36
N GLN A 195 23.72 -3.20 -9.25
CA GLN A 195 25.12 -3.63 -9.13
C GLN A 195 25.32 -5.15 -9.28
N ARG A 196 24.27 -5.95 -9.09
CA ARG A 196 24.39 -7.41 -9.21
C ARG A 196 24.73 -7.81 -10.63
N THR A 197 25.60 -8.80 -10.76
CA THR A 197 26.01 -9.40 -12.04
C THR A 197 25.11 -10.54 -12.46
N ASP A 198 24.46 -11.21 -11.48
CA ASP A 198 23.55 -12.31 -11.70
C ASP A 198 22.26 -12.14 -10.87
N ARG A 199 21.15 -12.61 -11.43
CA ARG A 199 19.84 -12.59 -10.76
C ARG A 199 19.74 -13.58 -9.60
N SER A 200 20.60 -14.59 -9.55
CA SER A 200 20.69 -15.59 -8.47
C SER A 200 21.23 -15.01 -7.16
N GLN A 201 21.92 -13.88 -7.21
CA GLN A 201 22.49 -13.26 -6.02
C GLN A 201 21.43 -12.81 -5.02
N VAL A 202 21.75 -12.93 -3.71
CA VAL A 202 20.90 -12.50 -2.61
C VAL A 202 21.50 -11.27 -1.96
N LEU A 203 20.64 -10.28 -1.62
CA LEU A 203 21.06 -9.12 -0.83
C LEU A 203 21.05 -9.49 0.66
N ASP A 204 22.25 -9.58 1.26
CA ASP A 204 22.48 -9.91 2.67
C ASP A 204 23.23 -8.81 3.44
N LYS A 205 23.16 -7.55 2.96
CA LYS A 205 23.83 -6.38 3.52
C LYS A 205 22.86 -5.32 3.96
N GLY A 206 23.29 -4.40 4.83
CA GLY A 206 22.46 -3.33 5.36
C GLY A 206 21.28 -3.88 6.18
N LEU A 207 20.09 -3.34 5.98
CA LEU A 207 18.86 -3.82 6.63
C LEU A 207 18.55 -5.28 6.29
N TRP A 208 18.82 -5.69 5.05
CA TRP A 208 18.59 -7.04 4.52
C TRP A 208 19.49 -8.12 5.17
N ARG A 209 20.51 -7.72 5.90
CA ARG A 209 21.30 -8.63 6.74
C ARG A 209 20.52 -9.12 7.96
N TYR A 210 19.61 -8.30 8.48
CA TYR A 210 18.91 -8.49 9.74
C TYR A 210 17.45 -8.89 9.56
N SER A 211 16.84 -8.49 8.46
CA SER A 211 15.47 -8.83 8.06
C SER A 211 15.42 -9.20 6.58
N ARG A 212 14.65 -10.24 6.24
CA ARG A 212 14.44 -10.63 4.84
C ARG A 212 13.46 -9.71 4.10
N HIS A 213 12.59 -9.02 4.86
CA HIS A 213 11.56 -8.13 4.33
C HIS A 213 11.47 -6.82 5.13
N PRO A 214 12.59 -6.03 5.21
CA PRO A 214 12.60 -4.81 6.00
C PRO A 214 11.66 -3.73 5.46
N ASN A 215 11.39 -3.72 4.15
CA ASN A 215 10.39 -2.86 3.51
C ASN A 215 8.96 -3.24 3.95
N TYR A 216 8.64 -4.53 4.05
CA TYR A 216 7.32 -4.96 4.55
C TYR A 216 7.14 -4.64 6.03
N LEU A 217 8.21 -4.71 6.84
CA LEU A 217 8.17 -4.24 8.22
C LEU A 217 7.85 -2.74 8.28
N GLY A 218 8.42 -1.94 7.38
CA GLY A 218 8.10 -0.52 7.24
C GLY A 218 6.62 -0.29 6.96
N GLU A 219 6.08 -0.95 5.94
CA GLU A 219 4.66 -0.85 5.55
C GLU A 219 3.71 -1.27 6.70
N ILE A 220 3.99 -2.40 7.36
CA ILE A 220 3.21 -2.86 8.52
C ILE A 220 3.26 -1.81 9.65
N SER A 221 4.46 -1.27 9.93
CA SER A 221 4.63 -0.24 10.97
C SER A 221 3.85 1.03 10.67
N ILE A 222 3.74 1.44 9.40
CA ILE A 222 2.96 2.59 8.98
C ILE A 222 1.49 2.41 9.38
N TRP A 223 0.88 1.28 9.06
CA TRP A 223 -0.54 1.05 9.37
C TRP A 223 -0.81 0.88 10.86
N PHE A 224 0.10 0.26 11.62
CA PHE A 224 0.01 0.28 13.08
C PHE A 224 0.15 1.70 13.65
N GLY A 225 1.09 2.50 13.13
CA GLY A 225 1.26 3.90 13.50
C GLY A 225 0.01 4.74 13.23
N VAL A 226 -0.61 4.57 12.07
CA VAL A 226 -1.88 5.21 11.71
C VAL A 226 -2.99 4.85 12.70
N ALA A 227 -3.14 3.55 13.03
CA ALA A 227 -4.13 3.11 14.00
C ALA A 227 -3.86 3.70 15.40
N LEU A 228 -2.61 3.67 15.85
CA LEU A 228 -2.19 4.18 17.15
C LEU A 228 -2.36 5.70 17.28
N THR A 229 -2.22 6.47 16.19
CA THR A 229 -2.50 7.91 16.19
C THR A 229 -3.91 8.24 16.70
N LEU A 230 -4.89 7.41 16.35
CA LEU A 230 -6.26 7.56 16.85
C LEU A 230 -6.45 6.92 18.25
N ILE A 231 -6.02 5.67 18.40
CA ILE A 231 -6.46 4.80 19.49
C ILE A 231 -5.87 5.23 20.83
N ILE A 232 -4.63 5.72 20.88
CA ILE A 232 -3.96 6.11 22.13
C ILE A 232 -4.73 7.24 22.82
N SER A 233 -5.25 8.21 22.06
CA SER A 233 -6.00 9.35 22.61
C SER A 233 -7.50 9.12 22.64
N HIS A 234 -8.02 8.19 21.86
CA HIS A 234 -9.44 7.90 21.70
C HIS A 234 -9.67 6.39 21.75
N PHE A 235 -9.47 5.79 22.90
CA PHE A 235 -9.49 4.33 23.08
C PHE A 235 -10.83 3.65 22.75
N ASN A 236 -11.93 4.38 22.71
CA ASN A 236 -13.21 3.88 22.21
C ASN A 236 -13.18 3.39 20.77
N TYR A 237 -12.16 3.78 19.98
CA TYR A 237 -11.90 3.31 18.61
C TYR A 237 -10.90 2.14 18.52
N TRP A 238 -10.60 1.45 19.64
CA TRP A 238 -9.60 0.37 19.72
C TRP A 238 -9.74 -0.71 18.64
N TYR A 239 -10.99 -1.00 18.24
CA TYR A 239 -11.27 -2.03 17.23
C TYR A 239 -10.75 -1.68 15.83
N PHE A 240 -10.42 -0.45 15.53
CA PHE A 240 -9.82 -0.06 14.26
C PHE A 240 -8.37 -0.54 14.10
N ILE A 241 -7.72 -1.07 15.14
CA ILE A 241 -6.45 -1.80 15.03
C ILE A 241 -6.56 -3.02 14.09
N ALA A 242 -7.78 -3.56 13.93
CA ALA A 242 -8.04 -4.71 13.08
C ALA A 242 -7.56 -4.50 11.63
N GLY A 243 -7.64 -3.28 11.09
CA GLY A 243 -7.15 -2.98 9.74
C GLY A 243 -5.63 -3.18 9.62
N ALA A 244 -4.86 -2.70 10.60
CA ALA A 244 -3.41 -2.93 10.65
C ALA A 244 -3.06 -4.41 10.83
N VAL A 245 -3.85 -5.14 11.63
CA VAL A 245 -3.70 -6.59 11.81
C VAL A 245 -4.00 -7.34 10.51
N ILE A 246 -5.06 -7.00 9.79
CA ILE A 246 -5.38 -7.59 8.48
C ILE A 246 -4.24 -7.35 7.48
N ASN A 247 -3.67 -6.15 7.46
CA ASN A 247 -2.50 -5.84 6.63
C ASN A 247 -1.29 -6.71 7.01
N LEU A 248 -0.98 -6.84 8.30
CA LEU A 248 0.07 -7.74 8.79
C LEU A 248 -0.16 -9.20 8.33
N LEU A 249 -1.39 -9.71 8.49
CA LEU A 249 -1.75 -11.09 8.10
C LEU A 249 -1.61 -11.28 6.59
N MET A 250 -1.98 -10.29 5.78
CA MET A 250 -1.76 -10.31 4.33
C MET A 250 -0.27 -10.49 3.99
N PHE A 251 0.63 -9.74 4.67
CA PHE A 251 2.06 -9.90 4.44
C PHE A 251 2.55 -11.27 4.88
N LEU A 252 2.18 -11.72 6.07
CA LEU A 252 2.66 -12.99 6.64
C LEU A 252 2.20 -14.22 5.84
N PHE A 253 0.97 -14.24 5.37
CA PHE A 253 0.37 -15.43 4.78
C PHE A 253 0.25 -15.39 3.25
N ILE A 254 0.37 -14.21 2.62
CA ILE A 254 0.23 -14.08 1.17
C ILE A 254 1.51 -13.52 0.55
N SER A 255 1.92 -12.29 0.90
CA SER A 255 2.97 -11.57 0.17
C SER A 255 4.34 -12.23 0.37
N ILE A 256 4.74 -12.48 1.63
CA ILE A 256 6.04 -13.08 1.95
C ILE A 256 6.15 -14.51 1.39
N PRO A 257 5.19 -15.43 1.62
CA PRO A 257 5.27 -16.76 1.05
C PRO A 257 5.32 -16.78 -0.47
N MET A 258 4.56 -15.89 -1.14
CA MET A 258 4.55 -15.79 -2.59
C MET A 258 5.93 -15.36 -3.12
N GLU A 259 6.55 -14.34 -2.52
CA GLU A 259 7.86 -13.82 -2.91
C GLU A 259 8.98 -14.83 -2.60
N GLU A 260 9.02 -15.40 -1.39
CA GLU A 260 10.02 -16.40 -1.02
C GLU A 260 9.95 -17.67 -1.89
N ASN A 261 8.75 -18.13 -2.24
CA ASN A 261 8.59 -19.26 -3.15
C ASN A 261 9.06 -18.93 -4.57
N HIS A 262 8.86 -17.69 -5.03
CA HIS A 262 9.39 -17.25 -6.30
C HIS A 262 10.92 -17.26 -6.31
N PHE A 263 11.57 -16.83 -5.24
CA PHE A 263 13.04 -16.81 -5.14
C PHE A 263 13.66 -18.21 -5.17
N LYS A 264 13.01 -19.24 -4.60
CA LYS A 264 13.49 -20.64 -4.64
C LYS A 264 13.76 -21.14 -6.06
N GLY A 265 13.01 -20.63 -7.05
CA GLY A 265 13.14 -21.06 -8.44
C GLY A 265 14.43 -20.62 -9.13
N TYR A 266 15.14 -19.61 -8.61
CA TYR A 266 16.33 -19.07 -9.27
C TYR A 266 17.43 -18.49 -8.35
N LYS A 267 17.29 -18.59 -7.02
CA LYS A 267 18.29 -18.14 -6.05
C LYS A 267 18.73 -19.31 -5.16
N PRO A 268 19.78 -20.05 -5.51
CA PRO A 268 20.19 -21.24 -4.75
C PRO A 268 20.58 -20.91 -3.30
N ASP A 269 21.21 -19.76 -3.05
CA ASP A 269 21.67 -19.35 -1.71
C ASP A 269 20.53 -18.81 -0.83
N TYR A 270 19.30 -18.69 -1.36
CA TYR A 270 18.18 -18.11 -0.62
C TYR A 270 17.75 -18.96 0.57
N GLU A 271 17.83 -20.28 0.49
CA GLU A 271 17.47 -21.17 1.60
C GLU A 271 18.45 -21.02 2.79
N GLN A 272 19.75 -20.81 2.53
CA GLN A 272 20.71 -20.52 3.60
C GLN A 272 20.45 -19.14 4.20
N TYR A 273 20.23 -18.11 3.36
CA TYR A 273 19.85 -16.77 3.82
C TYR A 273 18.59 -16.78 4.69
N LYS A 274 17.60 -17.61 4.34
CA LYS A 274 16.36 -17.81 5.09
C LYS A 274 16.58 -18.42 6.47
N LYS A 275 17.52 -19.35 6.58
CA LYS A 275 17.90 -19.94 7.88
C LYS A 275 18.56 -18.92 8.80
N ASP A 276 19.46 -18.11 8.27
CA ASP A 276 20.31 -17.20 9.03
C ASP A 276 19.63 -15.86 9.38
N THR A 277 18.62 -15.44 8.61
CA THR A 277 18.03 -14.11 8.71
C THR A 277 16.57 -14.17 9.13
N HIS A 278 16.15 -13.24 10.01
CA HIS A 278 14.77 -13.15 10.47
C HIS A 278 13.82 -12.70 9.34
N MET A 279 12.57 -13.14 9.42
CA MET A 279 11.58 -12.87 8.36
C MET A 279 11.23 -11.37 8.26
N LEU A 280 10.82 -10.75 9.36
CA LEU A 280 10.38 -9.35 9.42
C LEU A 280 11.23 -8.53 10.38
N LEU A 281 11.44 -9.00 11.63
CA LEU A 281 12.08 -8.20 12.65
C LEU A 281 13.58 -7.99 12.34
N ILE A 282 14.05 -6.77 12.58
CA ILE A 282 15.47 -6.42 12.42
C ILE A 282 16.22 -6.89 13.67
N LEU A 283 16.65 -8.13 13.63
CA LEU A 283 17.37 -8.78 14.73
C LEU A 283 18.72 -9.35 14.24
N PRO A 284 19.72 -9.53 15.13
CA PRO A 284 20.97 -10.19 14.77
C PRO A 284 20.72 -11.53 14.07
N LYS A 285 21.65 -11.94 13.18
CA LYS A 285 21.55 -13.25 12.51
C LYS A 285 21.32 -14.36 13.53
N LYS A 286 20.51 -15.33 13.13
CA LYS A 286 20.30 -16.55 13.92
C LYS A 286 21.62 -17.31 14.03
N LYS A 287 21.90 -17.82 15.21
CA LYS A 287 23.07 -18.70 15.44
C LYS A 287 22.79 -20.09 14.91
#